data_86646ff33c61a03e917c9fdec442d2b2
#
_entry.id   86646ff33c61a03e917c9fdec442d2b2
#
_cell.length_a   1.000
_cell.length_b   1.000
_cell.length_c   1.000
_cell.angle_alpha   90.00
_cell.angle_beta   90.00
_cell.angle_gamma   90.00
#
_symmetry.space_group_name_H-M   'P 1'
#
loop_
_entity.id
_entity.type
_entity.pdbx_description
1 polymer ?
#
loop_
_entity_poly.entity_id
_entity_poly.type
_entity_poly.pdbx_seq_one_letter_code
_entity_poly.pdbx_strand_id
1 'polypeptide(L)'
;MALYELDGARIEKPANGRCWVADNATLIGKVILREDASVWFGSVLRGDNEPILVGARSNVQDGCVFHTDPGFPLTIEDDCTIGHMVMLHGCTIGAGSLIGIGSIVLNGAKIGANCLVGAHALIPEGKEIPAGSVVMGSPGKIVRQVTEQDKERLRAGVKSYVNRWPLYAAKLKRQE
;
A
#
# COMPACT_ATOMS: atom_id res chain seq x y z
N MET A 1 -10.99 -14.41 3.71
CA MET A 1 -10.81 -12.96 3.91
C MET A 1 -11.76 -12.49 5.00
N ALA A 2 -11.28 -11.67 5.91
CA ALA A 2 -12.07 -11.07 6.97
C ALA A 2 -12.39 -9.61 6.59
N LEU A 3 -13.59 -9.37 6.02
CA LEU A 3 -14.08 -8.04 5.65
C LEU A 3 -15.16 -7.65 6.64
N TYR A 4 -14.96 -6.55 7.35
CA TYR A 4 -15.86 -6.09 8.40
C TYR A 4 -16.49 -4.74 8.03
N GLU A 5 -17.81 -4.69 8.07
CA GLU A 5 -18.55 -3.44 8.14
C GLU A 5 -18.42 -2.86 9.55
N LEU A 6 -18.25 -1.55 9.66
CA LEU A 6 -18.23 -0.84 10.93
C LEU A 6 -19.10 0.44 10.82
N ASP A 7 -20.13 0.53 11.63
CA ASP A 7 -21.07 1.67 11.68
C ASP A 7 -21.58 2.07 10.28
N GLY A 8 -22.04 1.06 9.50
CA GLY A 8 -22.55 1.25 8.15
C GLY A 8 -21.48 1.45 7.06
N ALA A 9 -20.23 1.67 7.43
CA ALA A 9 -19.14 1.78 6.46
C ALA A 9 -18.67 0.39 5.99
N ARG A 10 -18.62 0.21 4.68
CA ARG A 10 -18.28 -1.06 4.02
C ARG A 10 -17.04 -0.92 3.15
N ILE A 11 -16.39 -2.06 2.91
CA ILE A 11 -15.29 -2.13 1.95
C ILE A 11 -15.82 -1.88 0.54
N GLU A 12 -15.30 -0.87 -0.13
CA GLU A 12 -15.60 -0.58 -1.53
C GLU A 12 -14.65 -1.33 -2.47
N LYS A 13 -15.21 -2.00 -3.47
CA LYS A 13 -14.47 -2.72 -4.52
C LYS A 13 -14.80 -2.16 -5.89
N PRO A 14 -13.93 -2.33 -6.91
CA PRO A 14 -14.23 -1.89 -8.26
C PRO A 14 -15.45 -2.65 -8.83
N ALA A 15 -16.28 -1.96 -9.63
CA ALA A 15 -17.55 -2.50 -10.17
C ALA A 15 -17.37 -3.79 -10.96
N ASN A 16 -16.23 -3.98 -11.63
CA ASN A 16 -15.89 -5.18 -12.38
C ASN A 16 -15.34 -6.32 -11.51
N GLY A 17 -15.26 -6.12 -10.19
CA GLY A 17 -14.74 -7.10 -9.24
C GLY A 17 -13.23 -7.38 -9.33
N ARG A 18 -12.49 -6.66 -10.18
CA ARG A 18 -11.05 -6.88 -10.41
C ARG A 18 -10.21 -6.31 -9.28
N CYS A 19 -10.19 -7.01 -8.17
CA CYS A 19 -9.25 -6.81 -7.05
C CYS A 19 -9.13 -8.13 -6.28
N TRP A 20 -8.10 -8.27 -5.48
CA TRP A 20 -7.90 -9.47 -4.68
C TRP A 20 -7.49 -9.17 -3.25
N VAL A 21 -8.04 -9.95 -2.32
CA VAL A 21 -7.71 -9.89 -0.88
C VAL A 21 -7.45 -11.31 -0.42
N ALA A 22 -6.31 -11.54 0.20
CA ALA A 22 -5.94 -12.84 0.76
C ALA A 22 -6.91 -13.30 1.86
N ASP A 23 -7.07 -14.62 2.04
CA ASP A 23 -8.07 -15.20 2.94
C ASP A 23 -7.90 -14.79 4.41
N ASN A 24 -6.67 -14.56 4.85
CA ASN A 24 -6.33 -14.14 6.21
C ASN A 24 -5.98 -12.65 6.35
N ALA A 25 -6.16 -11.85 5.31
CA ALA A 25 -6.10 -10.39 5.42
C ALA A 25 -7.40 -9.86 6.04
N THR A 26 -7.29 -8.81 6.86
CA THR A 26 -8.40 -8.19 7.58
C THR A 26 -8.60 -6.75 7.14
N LEU A 27 -9.79 -6.43 6.61
CA LEU A 27 -10.16 -5.08 6.20
C LEU A 27 -11.38 -4.63 7.00
N ILE A 28 -11.35 -3.43 7.57
CA ILE A 28 -12.39 -2.92 8.48
C ILE A 28 -12.81 -1.51 8.05
N GLY A 29 -14.12 -1.29 7.90
CA GLY A 29 -14.73 0.03 7.71
C GLY A 29 -14.44 0.65 6.35
N LYS A 30 -13.98 1.92 6.33
CA LYS A 30 -13.81 2.77 5.15
C LYS A 30 -12.57 2.40 4.33
N VAL A 31 -12.53 1.20 3.74
CA VAL A 31 -11.43 0.76 2.86
C VAL A 31 -11.92 0.70 1.43
N ILE A 32 -11.19 1.35 0.52
CA ILE A 32 -11.52 1.47 -0.91
C ILE A 32 -10.42 0.81 -1.73
N LEU A 33 -10.76 -0.22 -2.49
CA LEU A 33 -9.85 -0.89 -3.41
C LEU A 33 -10.21 -0.52 -4.86
N ARG A 34 -9.22 -0.11 -5.63
CA ARG A 34 -9.37 0.18 -7.06
C ARG A 34 -9.05 -1.05 -7.91
N GLU A 35 -9.22 -0.90 -9.23
CA GLU A 35 -9.02 -1.99 -10.20
C GLU A 35 -7.60 -2.57 -10.11
N ASP A 36 -7.51 -3.89 -10.12
CA ASP A 36 -6.27 -4.68 -9.98
C ASP A 36 -5.47 -4.44 -8.69
N ALA A 37 -6.06 -3.75 -7.71
CA ALA A 37 -5.46 -3.66 -6.37
C ALA A 37 -5.41 -5.04 -5.71
N SER A 38 -4.34 -5.32 -4.94
CA SER A 38 -4.22 -6.58 -4.20
C SER A 38 -3.71 -6.39 -2.78
N VAL A 39 -4.34 -7.09 -1.82
CA VAL A 39 -3.97 -7.11 -0.39
C VAL A 39 -3.58 -8.53 0.00
N TRP A 40 -2.34 -8.70 0.42
CA TRP A 40 -1.71 -10.00 0.63
C TRP A 40 -1.83 -10.47 2.08
N PHE A 41 -1.28 -11.65 2.35
CA PHE A 41 -1.55 -12.42 3.56
C PHE A 41 -1.17 -11.69 4.86
N GLY A 42 -2.03 -11.83 5.88
CA GLY A 42 -1.80 -11.29 7.22
C GLY A 42 -1.86 -9.75 7.32
N SER A 43 -2.19 -9.05 6.25
CA SER A 43 -2.31 -7.58 6.29
C SER A 43 -3.58 -7.13 6.98
N VAL A 44 -3.50 -6.02 7.73
CA VAL A 44 -4.63 -5.40 8.42
C VAL A 44 -4.78 -3.95 7.95
N LEU A 45 -5.94 -3.62 7.36
CA LEU A 45 -6.31 -2.28 6.93
C LEU A 45 -7.53 -1.83 7.74
N ARG A 46 -7.34 -0.90 8.70
CA ARG A 46 -8.41 -0.45 9.59
C ARG A 46 -8.75 1.02 9.35
N GLY A 47 -9.79 1.24 8.54
CA GLY A 47 -10.34 2.56 8.21
C GLY A 47 -11.56 2.90 9.09
N ASP A 48 -11.38 2.93 10.40
CA ASP A 48 -12.42 3.25 11.37
C ASP A 48 -12.57 4.77 11.60
N ASN A 49 -11.51 5.54 11.41
CA ASN A 49 -11.54 7.01 11.48
C ASN A 49 -11.73 7.59 10.07
N GLU A 50 -10.68 7.66 9.28
CA GLU A 50 -10.67 8.20 7.93
C GLU A 50 -10.55 7.07 6.88
N PRO A 51 -10.86 7.35 5.59
CA PRO A 51 -10.74 6.36 4.54
C PRO A 51 -9.29 5.90 4.30
N ILE A 52 -9.16 4.61 3.91
CA ILE A 52 -7.94 4.02 3.35
C ILE A 52 -8.20 3.72 1.88
N LEU A 53 -7.54 4.41 0.97
CA LEU A 53 -7.60 4.17 -0.47
C LEU A 53 -6.39 3.38 -0.95
N VAL A 54 -6.62 2.27 -1.64
CA VAL A 54 -5.60 1.53 -2.39
C VAL A 54 -5.88 1.71 -3.88
N GLY A 55 -5.01 2.46 -4.55
CA GLY A 55 -5.10 2.82 -5.96
C GLY A 55 -5.02 1.64 -6.92
N ALA A 56 -5.34 1.89 -8.17
CA ALA A 56 -5.35 0.86 -9.20
C ALA A 56 -3.97 0.21 -9.38
N ARG A 57 -3.92 -1.12 -9.57
CA ARG A 57 -2.70 -1.91 -9.75
C ARG A 57 -1.72 -1.87 -8.58
N SER A 58 -2.07 -1.22 -7.48
CA SER A 58 -1.23 -1.14 -6.28
C SER A 58 -1.33 -2.44 -5.47
N ASN A 59 -0.21 -2.83 -4.87
CA ASN A 59 -0.15 -4.04 -4.06
C ASN A 59 0.30 -3.75 -2.63
N VAL A 60 -0.43 -4.32 -1.68
CA VAL A 60 -0.14 -4.29 -0.24
C VAL A 60 0.36 -5.67 0.14
N GLN A 61 1.67 -5.82 0.32
CA GLN A 61 2.30 -7.12 0.53
C GLN A 61 2.06 -7.65 1.95
N ASP A 62 2.53 -8.86 2.22
CA ASP A 62 2.19 -9.62 3.41
C ASP A 62 2.56 -8.89 4.71
N GLY A 63 1.68 -8.99 5.72
CA GLY A 63 1.91 -8.49 7.07
C GLY A 63 1.88 -6.97 7.22
N CYS A 64 1.39 -6.22 6.24
CA CYS A 64 1.25 -4.77 6.35
C CYS A 64 0.18 -4.38 7.37
N VAL A 65 0.38 -3.23 8.04
CA VAL A 65 -0.58 -2.67 8.99
C VAL A 65 -0.88 -1.21 8.63
N PHE A 66 -2.14 -0.92 8.29
CA PHE A 66 -2.59 0.42 7.93
C PHE A 66 -3.67 0.91 8.89
N HIS A 67 -3.53 2.15 9.32
CA HIS A 67 -4.51 2.82 10.14
C HIS A 67 -4.61 4.30 9.81
N THR A 68 -5.63 4.95 10.35
CA THR A 68 -5.91 6.37 10.14
C THR A 68 -6.32 7.02 11.46
N ASP A 69 -5.92 8.27 11.67
CA ASP A 69 -6.44 9.12 12.73
C ASP A 69 -7.44 10.15 12.16
N PRO A 70 -8.31 10.75 12.96
CA PRO A 70 -9.19 11.83 12.51
C PRO A 70 -8.42 12.96 11.83
N GLY A 71 -8.83 13.31 10.59
CA GLY A 71 -8.18 14.32 9.76
C GLY A 71 -6.94 13.84 8.99
N PHE A 72 -6.55 12.57 9.13
CA PHE A 72 -5.42 11.98 8.41
C PHE A 72 -5.85 10.74 7.59
N PRO A 73 -6.49 10.92 6.43
CA PRO A 73 -6.79 9.81 5.54
C PRO A 73 -5.50 9.17 5.00
N LEU A 74 -5.59 7.89 4.65
CA LEU A 74 -4.49 7.17 4.04
C LEU A 74 -4.78 6.96 2.54
N THR A 75 -3.91 7.47 1.68
CA THR A 75 -4.04 7.33 0.24
C THR A 75 -2.79 6.69 -0.36
N ILE A 76 -2.98 5.55 -0.99
CA ILE A 76 -2.00 4.95 -1.89
C ILE A 76 -2.52 5.17 -3.30
N GLU A 77 -1.80 5.95 -4.10
CA GLU A 77 -2.15 6.20 -5.49
C GLU A 77 -1.89 4.97 -6.37
N ASP A 78 -2.08 5.11 -7.68
CA ASP A 78 -1.96 4.01 -8.64
C ASP A 78 -0.52 3.49 -8.79
N ASP A 79 -0.37 2.23 -9.20
CA ASP A 79 0.91 1.61 -9.54
C ASP A 79 1.94 1.60 -8.39
N CYS A 80 1.49 1.56 -7.14
CA CYS A 80 2.35 1.52 -5.97
C CYS A 80 2.66 0.09 -5.50
N THR A 81 3.86 -0.10 -4.97
CA THR A 81 4.26 -1.32 -4.25
C THR A 81 4.50 -1.00 -2.80
N ILE A 82 3.70 -1.59 -1.90
CA ILE A 82 3.90 -1.51 -0.46
C ILE A 82 4.49 -2.84 0.00
N GLY A 83 5.77 -2.82 0.33
CA GLY A 83 6.55 -4.01 0.68
C GLY A 83 6.06 -4.70 1.96
N HIS A 84 6.51 -5.94 2.15
CA HIS A 84 6.10 -6.76 3.30
C HIS A 84 6.32 -6.03 4.63
N MET A 85 5.42 -6.21 5.61
CA MET A 85 5.49 -5.66 6.97
C MET A 85 5.60 -4.13 7.04
N VAL A 86 5.17 -3.41 6.02
CA VAL A 86 5.13 -1.94 6.05
C VAL A 86 4.00 -1.47 6.95
N MET A 87 4.28 -0.43 7.76
CA MET A 87 3.28 0.28 8.54
C MET A 87 3.02 1.65 7.92
N LEU A 88 1.78 1.90 7.51
CA LEU A 88 1.33 3.22 7.05
C LEU A 88 0.26 3.77 7.98
N HIS A 89 0.41 5.05 8.35
CA HIS A 89 -0.52 5.71 9.24
C HIS A 89 -0.85 7.11 8.71
N GLY A 90 -2.11 7.31 8.25
CA GLY A 90 -2.63 8.60 7.83
C GLY A 90 -1.76 9.38 6.85
N CYS A 91 -1.23 8.75 5.81
CA CYS A 91 -0.24 9.33 4.90
C CYS A 91 -0.66 9.22 3.42
N THR A 92 0.10 9.88 2.54
CA THR A 92 -0.11 9.80 1.09
C THR A 92 1.12 9.21 0.40
N ILE A 93 0.90 8.21 -0.44
CA ILE A 93 1.92 7.57 -1.27
C ILE A 93 1.61 7.88 -2.73
N GLY A 94 2.45 8.69 -3.37
CA GLY A 94 2.29 9.10 -4.76
C GLY A 94 2.54 7.97 -5.76
N ALA A 95 1.87 8.08 -6.91
CA ALA A 95 1.81 7.04 -7.94
C ALA A 95 3.18 6.49 -8.36
N GLY A 96 3.25 5.20 -8.66
CA GLY A 96 4.46 4.53 -9.13
C GLY A 96 5.55 4.38 -8.07
N SER A 97 5.25 4.65 -6.79
CA SER A 97 6.24 4.59 -5.72
C SER A 97 6.35 3.20 -5.08
N LEU A 98 7.52 2.91 -4.53
CA LEU A 98 7.78 1.72 -3.73
C LEU A 98 8.12 2.11 -2.30
N ILE A 99 7.40 1.55 -1.34
CA ILE A 99 7.73 1.59 0.08
C ILE A 99 8.37 0.26 0.45
N GLY A 100 9.64 0.32 0.83
CA GLY A 100 10.46 -0.87 1.11
C GLY A 100 10.01 -1.64 2.35
N ILE A 101 10.39 -2.90 2.41
CA ILE A 101 10.03 -3.87 3.46
C ILE A 101 10.26 -3.28 4.85
N GLY A 102 9.27 -3.42 5.76
CA GLY A 102 9.35 -3.02 7.14
C GLY A 102 9.47 -1.51 7.40
N SER A 103 9.22 -0.67 6.38
CA SER A 103 9.23 0.79 6.55
C SER A 103 8.01 1.28 7.30
N ILE A 104 8.14 2.46 7.91
CA ILE A 104 7.09 3.15 8.66
C ILE A 104 6.90 4.54 8.06
N VAL A 105 5.64 4.90 7.74
CA VAL A 105 5.28 6.24 7.26
C VAL A 105 4.14 6.77 8.11
N LEU A 106 4.34 7.92 8.76
CA LEU A 106 3.46 8.46 9.79
C LEU A 106 2.50 9.54 9.29
N ASN A 107 1.61 10.02 10.18
CA ASN A 107 0.51 10.95 9.88
C ASN A 107 0.96 12.18 9.10
N GLY A 108 0.18 12.51 8.07
CA GLY A 108 0.40 13.70 7.24
C GLY A 108 1.65 13.65 6.36
N ALA A 109 2.44 12.56 6.42
CA ALA A 109 3.58 12.42 5.52
C ALA A 109 3.11 12.24 4.06
N LYS A 110 3.84 12.87 3.13
CA LYS A 110 3.53 12.81 1.69
C LYS A 110 4.76 12.34 0.92
N ILE A 111 4.65 11.18 0.33
CA ILE A 111 5.64 10.65 -0.60
C ILE A 111 5.21 11.02 -2.02
N GLY A 112 6.04 11.76 -2.74
CA GLY A 112 5.77 12.13 -4.13
C GLY A 112 5.78 10.91 -5.08
N ALA A 113 5.35 11.13 -6.32
CA ALA A 113 5.28 10.06 -7.32
C ALA A 113 6.68 9.50 -7.69
N ASN A 114 6.73 8.22 -8.07
CA ASN A 114 7.93 7.52 -8.50
C ASN A 114 9.08 7.57 -7.48
N CYS A 115 8.78 7.57 -6.19
CA CYS A 115 9.77 7.48 -5.13
C CYS A 115 10.13 6.03 -4.81
N LEU A 116 11.36 5.83 -4.33
CA LEU A 116 11.83 4.58 -3.75
C LEU A 116 12.22 4.85 -2.28
N VAL A 117 11.41 4.35 -1.36
CA VAL A 117 11.72 4.34 0.07
C VAL A 117 12.35 2.99 0.39
N GLY A 118 13.58 3.00 0.90
CA GLY A 118 14.34 1.80 1.22
C GLY A 118 13.75 1.02 2.39
N ALA A 119 14.12 -0.25 2.51
CA ALA A 119 13.65 -1.09 3.61
C ALA A 119 13.99 -0.49 4.99
N HIS A 120 13.09 -0.68 5.98
CA HIS A 120 13.20 -0.18 7.34
C HIS A 120 13.43 1.34 7.48
N ALA A 121 13.02 2.12 6.45
CA ALA A 121 13.04 3.57 6.56
C ALA A 121 11.89 4.07 7.44
N LEU A 122 12.15 5.14 8.22
CA LEU A 122 11.14 5.84 9.00
C LEU A 122 10.89 7.22 8.39
N ILE A 123 9.68 7.47 7.92
CA ILE A 123 9.23 8.79 7.46
C ILE A 123 8.38 9.42 8.55
N PRO A 124 8.89 10.47 9.23
CA PRO A 124 8.19 11.14 10.31
C PRO A 124 6.91 11.85 9.86
N GLU A 125 6.08 12.22 10.83
CA GLU A 125 4.84 12.97 10.62
C GLU A 125 5.07 14.26 9.82
N GLY A 126 4.14 14.57 8.93
CA GLY A 126 4.15 15.77 8.11
C GLY A 126 5.32 15.89 7.13
N LYS A 127 6.19 14.89 7.04
CA LYS A 127 7.35 14.94 6.15
C LYS A 127 6.92 14.84 4.69
N GLU A 128 7.36 15.80 3.88
CA GLU A 128 7.17 15.78 2.43
C GLU A 128 8.46 15.30 1.72
N ILE A 129 8.30 14.30 0.86
CA ILE A 129 9.35 13.75 0.01
C ILE A 129 9.03 14.10 -1.45
N PRO A 130 9.85 14.88 -2.13
CA PRO A 130 9.64 15.25 -3.52
C PRO A 130 9.59 14.02 -4.44
N ALA A 131 8.83 14.12 -5.53
CA ALA A 131 8.74 13.07 -6.54
C ALA A 131 10.12 12.65 -7.07
N GLY A 132 10.28 11.36 -7.40
CA GLY A 132 11.51 10.82 -7.94
C GLY A 132 12.66 10.69 -6.94
N SER A 133 12.39 10.74 -5.65
CA SER A 133 13.43 10.63 -4.61
C SER A 133 13.70 9.20 -4.19
N VAL A 134 14.96 8.87 -3.92
CA VAL A 134 15.36 7.66 -3.18
C VAL A 134 15.63 8.06 -1.74
N VAL A 135 14.92 7.42 -0.80
CA VAL A 135 14.97 7.72 0.63
C VAL A 135 15.46 6.49 1.40
N MET A 136 16.40 6.67 2.32
CA MET A 136 16.97 5.60 3.13
C MET A 136 17.09 6.01 4.59
N GLY A 137 17.01 5.04 5.51
CA GLY A 137 17.38 5.18 6.91
C GLY A 137 16.24 5.55 7.86
N SER A 138 16.55 5.60 9.15
CA SER A 138 15.65 5.94 10.25
C SER A 138 16.32 6.99 11.15
N PRO A 139 15.91 8.28 11.04
CA PRO A 139 14.90 8.83 10.13
C PRO A 139 15.34 8.85 8.68
N GLY A 140 14.36 8.74 7.77
CA GLY A 140 14.57 8.70 6.32
C GLY A 140 15.16 10.00 5.76
N LYS A 141 16.23 9.85 4.96
CA LYS A 141 16.90 10.95 4.26
C LYS A 141 16.93 10.69 2.77
N ILE A 142 16.71 11.73 1.98
CA ILE A 142 16.90 11.65 0.52
C ILE A 142 18.39 11.46 0.23
N VAL A 143 18.73 10.37 -0.44
CA VAL A 143 20.13 10.01 -0.75
C VAL A 143 20.49 10.24 -2.21
N ARG A 144 19.51 10.19 -3.12
CA ARG A 144 19.67 10.48 -4.55
C ARG A 144 18.31 10.58 -5.25
N GLN A 145 18.33 10.93 -6.52
CA GLN A 145 17.17 10.82 -7.39
C GLN A 145 17.02 9.40 -7.97
N VAL A 146 15.80 9.03 -8.32
CA VAL A 146 15.47 7.78 -9.02
C VAL A 146 16.01 7.83 -10.45
N THR A 147 16.71 6.78 -10.88
CA THR A 147 17.18 6.61 -12.26
C THR A 147 16.13 5.95 -13.15
N GLU A 148 16.31 5.96 -14.47
CA GLU A 148 15.41 5.19 -15.36
C GLU A 148 15.42 3.69 -15.06
N GLN A 149 16.59 3.13 -14.70
CA GLN A 149 16.68 1.73 -14.28
C GLN A 149 15.85 1.45 -12.99
N ASP A 150 15.85 2.39 -12.03
CA ASP A 150 14.98 2.26 -10.85
C ASP A 150 13.51 2.26 -11.26
N LYS A 151 13.07 3.17 -12.14
CA LYS A 151 11.68 3.23 -12.62
C LYS A 151 11.25 1.95 -13.35
N GLU A 152 12.15 1.35 -14.15
CA GLU A 152 11.88 0.07 -14.81
C GLU A 152 11.64 -1.04 -13.78
N ARG A 153 12.47 -1.10 -12.72
CA ARG A 153 12.30 -2.06 -11.61
C ARG A 153 10.99 -1.84 -10.86
N LEU A 154 10.61 -0.58 -10.58
CA LEU A 154 9.34 -0.24 -9.93
C LEU A 154 8.17 -0.76 -10.75
N ARG A 155 8.12 -0.45 -12.06
CA ARG A 155 7.07 -0.92 -12.98
C ARG A 155 7.02 -2.45 -13.07
N ALA A 156 8.17 -3.11 -13.15
CA ALA A 156 8.26 -4.57 -13.21
C ALA A 156 7.71 -5.21 -11.92
N GLY A 157 7.99 -4.62 -10.75
CA GLY A 157 7.43 -5.04 -9.47
C GLY A 157 5.91 -5.00 -9.46
N VAL A 158 5.32 -3.86 -9.82
CA VAL A 158 3.87 -3.70 -9.92
C VAL A 158 3.27 -4.72 -10.88
N LYS A 159 3.79 -4.81 -12.11
CA LYS A 159 3.32 -5.78 -13.13
C LYS A 159 3.37 -7.22 -12.63
N SER A 160 4.39 -7.58 -11.85
CA SER A 160 4.50 -8.92 -11.26
C SER A 160 3.31 -9.23 -10.36
N TYR A 161 2.88 -8.30 -9.50
CA TYR A 161 1.75 -8.49 -8.58
C TYR A 161 0.40 -8.46 -9.31
N VAL A 162 0.21 -7.58 -10.28
CA VAL A 162 -0.99 -7.57 -11.15
C VAL A 162 -1.17 -8.90 -11.87
N ASN A 163 -0.09 -9.49 -12.37
CA ASN A 163 -0.14 -10.80 -13.04
C ASN A 163 -0.27 -11.97 -12.04
N ARG A 164 0.12 -11.78 -10.79
CA ARG A 164 0.18 -12.86 -9.78
C ARG A 164 -1.13 -13.09 -9.07
N TRP A 165 -1.85 -12.03 -8.68
CA TRP A 165 -3.06 -12.19 -7.90
C TRP A 165 -4.14 -13.04 -8.60
N PRO A 166 -4.35 -13.01 -9.94
CA PRO A 166 -5.34 -13.88 -10.58
C PRO A 166 -5.00 -15.37 -10.44
N LEU A 167 -3.72 -15.72 -10.40
CA LEU A 167 -3.27 -17.09 -10.14
C LEU A 167 -3.70 -17.56 -8.75
N TYR A 168 -3.50 -16.71 -7.74
CA TYR A 168 -3.92 -17.01 -6.36
C TYR A 168 -5.43 -17.10 -6.24
N ALA A 169 -6.15 -16.17 -6.85
CA ALA A 169 -7.62 -16.20 -6.86
C ALA A 169 -8.18 -17.49 -7.47
N ALA A 170 -7.55 -18.02 -8.52
CA ALA A 170 -8.03 -19.18 -9.25
C ALA A 170 -7.53 -20.53 -8.69
N LYS A 171 -6.32 -20.58 -8.14
CA LYS A 171 -5.62 -21.86 -7.90
C LYS A 171 -5.14 -22.09 -6.47
N LEU A 172 -5.17 -21.07 -5.60
CA LEU A 172 -4.78 -21.27 -4.20
C LEU A 172 -5.77 -22.21 -3.51
N LYS A 173 -5.26 -23.26 -2.88
CA LYS A 173 -6.04 -24.21 -2.09
C LYS A 173 -5.37 -24.40 -0.73
N ARG A 174 -6.18 -24.47 0.32
CA ARG A 174 -5.72 -24.85 1.64
C ARG A 174 -5.31 -26.32 1.61
N GLN A 175 -4.16 -26.64 2.19
CA GLN A 175 -3.77 -28.02 2.45
C GLN A 175 -4.35 -28.43 3.81
N GLU A 176 -4.83 -29.67 3.91
CA GLU A 176 -5.30 -30.27 5.16
C GLU A 176 -4.11 -30.68 6.04
#